data_21a7277701bc794bde7cd3476a17db50
#
_entry.id   21a7277701bc794bde7cd3476a17db50
#
_cell.length_a   1.000
_cell.length_b   1.000
_cell.length_c   1.000
_cell.angle_alpha   90.00
_cell.angle_beta   90.00
_cell.angle_gamma   90.00
#
_symmetry.space_group_name_H-M   'P 1'
#
loop_
_entity.id
_entity.type
_entity.pdbx_description
1 polymer ?
#
loop_
_entity_poly.entity_id
_entity_poly.type
_entity_poly.pdbx_seq_one_letter_code
_entity_poly.pdbx_strand_id
1 'polypeptide(L)'
;MKYLFIFNDSPYGDQRVYNGLRLAAALSRKAPTGLFLLGDGVLCALSGFNPAHADYNPQELLRAISTNGAKIAACGTCMEARGIPSESLIEEVRRSSMDELVAWTEECEQVISF
;
A
#
# COMPACT_ATOMS: atom_id res chain seq x y z
N MET A 1 -9.73 -0.77 -13.05
CA MET A 1 -8.47 -0.30 -12.41
C MET A 1 -7.45 -0.01 -13.48
N LYS A 2 -6.94 1.20 -13.53
CA LYS A 2 -5.92 1.55 -14.53
C LYS A 2 -4.52 1.21 -14.04
N TYR A 3 -4.19 1.60 -12.81
CA TYR A 3 -2.88 1.35 -12.24
C TYR A 3 -2.98 0.41 -11.05
N LEU A 4 -2.08 -0.56 -10.99
CA LEU A 4 -1.88 -1.40 -9.81
C LEU A 4 -0.45 -1.20 -9.33
N PHE A 5 -0.29 -0.69 -8.12
CA PHE A 5 0.99 -0.56 -7.46
C PHE A 5 1.23 -1.76 -6.55
N ILE A 6 2.42 -2.35 -6.63
CA ILE A 6 2.84 -3.42 -5.73
C ILE A 6 4.06 -2.90 -4.96
N PHE A 7 3.95 -2.87 -3.64
CA PHE A 7 5.02 -2.43 -2.76
C PHE A 7 5.58 -3.63 -1.99
N ASN A 8 6.87 -3.89 -2.18
CA ASN A 8 7.54 -5.07 -1.63
C ASN A 8 8.44 -4.76 -0.44
N ASP A 9 8.85 -3.51 -0.29
CA ASP A 9 9.86 -3.11 0.69
C ASP A 9 9.29 -2.23 1.79
N SER A 10 10.02 -2.16 2.90
CA SER A 10 9.71 -1.26 4.00
C SER A 10 9.83 0.21 3.55
N PRO A 11 8.94 1.10 4.04
CA PRO A 11 9.08 2.53 3.76
C PRO A 11 10.19 3.19 4.58
N TYR A 12 10.84 2.45 5.47
CA TYR A 12 11.79 2.99 6.46
C TYR A 12 13.24 2.68 6.14
N GLY A 13 13.52 1.80 5.19
CA GLY A 13 14.89 1.39 4.84
C GLY A 13 15.58 2.35 3.89
N ASP A 14 14.88 2.72 2.83
CA ASP A 14 15.32 3.72 1.84
C ASP A 14 14.10 4.50 1.34
N GLN A 15 14.28 5.33 0.32
CA GLN A 15 13.20 6.20 -0.16
C GLN A 15 12.38 5.61 -1.31
N ARG A 16 12.68 4.38 -1.73
CA ARG A 16 12.03 3.78 -2.91
C ARG A 16 10.52 3.69 -2.73
N VAL A 17 10.06 3.04 -1.68
CA VAL A 17 8.63 2.88 -1.41
C VAL A 17 7.96 4.21 -1.11
N TYR A 18 8.61 5.08 -0.34
CA TYR A 18 8.10 6.41 -0.08
C TYR A 18 7.82 7.17 -1.38
N ASN A 19 8.77 7.15 -2.32
CA ASN A 19 8.59 7.79 -3.63
C ASN A 19 7.50 7.10 -4.45
N GLY A 20 7.40 5.78 -4.37
CA GLY A 20 6.31 5.04 -5.01
C GLY A 20 4.94 5.43 -4.47
N LEU A 21 4.83 5.64 -3.16
CA LEU A 21 3.59 6.12 -2.55
C LEU A 21 3.23 7.53 -3.02
N ARG A 22 4.23 8.40 -3.20
CA ARG A 22 4.01 9.74 -3.77
C ARG A 22 3.48 9.67 -5.20
N LEU A 23 4.05 8.78 -6.01
CA LEU A 23 3.58 8.55 -7.37
C LEU A 23 2.14 8.03 -7.37
N ALA A 24 1.85 7.05 -6.51
CA ALA A 24 0.51 6.51 -6.37
C ALA A 24 -0.50 7.58 -5.92
N ALA A 25 -0.10 8.45 -5.00
CA ALA A 25 -0.95 9.56 -4.55
C ALA A 25 -1.33 10.48 -5.72
N ALA A 26 -0.36 10.81 -6.57
CA ALA A 26 -0.60 11.66 -7.72
C ALA A 26 -1.50 10.97 -8.77
N LEU A 27 -1.22 9.71 -9.07
CA LEU A 27 -1.98 8.96 -10.08
C LEU A 27 -3.40 8.63 -9.63
N SER A 28 -3.60 8.36 -8.34
CA SER A 28 -4.94 8.04 -7.81
C SER A 28 -5.93 9.20 -7.94
N ARG A 29 -5.43 10.44 -8.06
CA ARG A 29 -6.29 11.60 -8.34
C ARG A 29 -6.75 11.65 -9.80
N LYS A 30 -6.11 10.90 -10.68
CA LYS A 30 -6.34 10.98 -12.14
C LYS A 30 -7.05 9.75 -12.70
N ALA A 31 -6.90 8.58 -12.07
CA ALA A 31 -7.43 7.33 -12.59
C ALA A 31 -7.64 6.32 -11.47
N PRO A 32 -8.55 5.34 -11.67
CA PRO A 32 -8.75 4.25 -10.70
C PRO A 32 -7.45 3.50 -10.45
N THR A 33 -7.08 3.38 -9.20
CA THR A 33 -5.78 2.84 -8.76
C THR A 33 -5.98 1.84 -7.63
N GLY A 34 -5.18 0.78 -7.63
CA GLY A 34 -5.08 -0.17 -6.53
C GLY A 34 -3.65 -0.22 -6.00
N LEU A 35 -3.52 -0.48 -4.71
CA LEU A 35 -2.23 -0.72 -4.06
C LEU A 35 -2.28 -2.07 -3.35
N PHE A 36 -1.26 -2.88 -3.58
CA PHE A 36 -1.12 -4.15 -2.89
C PHE A 36 0.23 -4.20 -2.17
N LEU A 37 0.18 -4.39 -0.85
CA LEU A 37 1.36 -4.41 0.02
C LEU A 37 1.80 -5.85 0.23
N LEU A 38 3.01 -6.19 -0.24
CA LEU A 38 3.62 -7.51 -0.14
C LEU A 38 4.88 -7.46 0.73
N GLY A 39 5.25 -8.58 1.32
CA GLY A 39 6.49 -8.66 2.08
C GLY A 39 6.58 -7.56 3.12
N ASP A 40 7.71 -6.88 3.21
CA ASP A 40 7.91 -5.76 4.12
C ASP A 40 7.06 -4.53 3.75
N GLY A 41 6.46 -4.52 2.56
CA GLY A 41 5.52 -3.47 2.17
C GLY A 41 4.32 -3.37 3.10
N VAL A 42 3.94 -4.46 3.80
CA VAL A 42 2.84 -4.42 4.78
C VAL A 42 3.14 -3.47 5.93
N LEU A 43 4.41 -3.17 6.19
CA LEU A 43 4.81 -2.21 7.24
C LEU A 43 4.35 -0.78 6.94
N CYS A 44 4.05 -0.47 5.68
CA CYS A 44 3.50 0.84 5.31
C CYS A 44 2.16 1.13 5.98
N ALA A 45 1.42 0.08 6.33
CA ALA A 45 0.05 0.19 6.82
C ALA A 45 -0.08 0.05 8.34
N LEU A 46 1.02 -0.08 9.07
CA LEU A 46 0.96 -0.23 10.52
C LEU A 46 0.46 1.05 11.19
N SER A 47 -0.56 0.90 12.05
CA SER A 47 -1.08 2.03 12.84
C SER A 47 -0.14 2.38 13.98
N GLY A 48 -0.26 3.60 14.50
CA GLY A 48 0.49 4.02 15.68
C GLY A 48 1.89 4.56 15.41
N PHE A 49 2.37 4.55 14.17
CA PHE A 49 3.64 5.17 13.82
C PHE A 49 3.43 6.67 13.59
N ASN A 50 4.29 7.47 14.19
CA ASN A 50 4.22 8.92 14.12
C ASN A 50 5.62 9.51 13.93
N PRO A 51 6.17 9.47 12.70
CA PRO A 51 7.50 10.00 12.43
C PRO A 51 7.58 11.49 12.70
N ALA A 52 8.78 11.96 13.06
CA ALA A 52 9.02 13.34 13.44
C ALA A 52 8.70 14.35 12.33
N HIS A 53 8.78 13.91 11.07
CA HIS A 53 8.48 14.75 9.91
C HIS A 53 7.20 14.23 9.24
N ALA A 54 6.16 15.06 9.27
CA ALA A 54 4.85 14.71 8.69
C ALA A 54 4.95 14.33 7.20
N ASP A 55 5.86 14.95 6.47
CA ASP A 55 6.05 14.69 5.04
C ASP A 55 6.57 13.27 4.76
N TYR A 56 7.18 12.62 5.75
CA TYR A 56 7.72 11.27 5.61
C TYR A 56 6.85 10.24 6.35
N ASN A 57 5.53 10.35 6.21
CA ASN A 57 4.58 9.49 6.88
C ASN A 57 3.84 8.61 5.86
N PRO A 58 4.22 7.31 5.71
CA PRO A 58 3.55 6.43 4.75
C PRO A 58 2.08 6.22 5.07
N GLN A 59 1.67 6.20 6.33
CA GLN A 59 0.26 6.03 6.70
C GLN A 59 -0.58 7.21 6.20
N GLU A 60 -0.08 8.44 6.31
CA GLU A 60 -0.77 9.62 5.80
C GLU A 60 -0.88 9.59 4.27
N LEU A 61 0.16 9.11 3.58
CA LEU A 61 0.10 8.93 2.13
C LEU A 61 -0.96 7.88 1.75
N LEU A 62 -1.02 6.76 2.47
CA LEU A 62 -2.04 5.74 2.22
C LEU A 62 -3.45 6.27 2.47
N ARG A 63 -3.65 7.09 3.52
CA ARG A 63 -4.94 7.72 3.77
C ARG A 63 -5.34 8.67 2.64
N ALA A 64 -4.42 9.47 2.16
CA ALA A 64 -4.67 10.37 1.04
C ALA A 64 -5.03 9.59 -0.23
N ILE A 65 -4.31 8.50 -0.50
CA ILE A 65 -4.56 7.63 -1.64
C ILE A 65 -5.96 7.00 -1.53
N SER A 66 -6.33 6.53 -0.34
CA SER A 66 -7.66 5.97 -0.08
C SER A 66 -8.75 7.03 -0.29
N THR A 67 -8.53 8.25 0.18
CA THR A 67 -9.46 9.37 -0.01
C THR A 67 -9.69 9.67 -1.49
N ASN A 68 -8.69 9.44 -2.34
CA ASN A 68 -8.82 9.57 -3.79
C ASN A 68 -9.61 8.40 -4.44
N GLY A 69 -10.08 7.45 -3.65
CA GLY A 69 -10.89 6.33 -4.13
C GLY A 69 -10.11 5.05 -4.44
N ALA A 70 -8.81 5.01 -4.17
CA ALA A 70 -8.01 3.83 -4.41
C ALA A 70 -8.35 2.72 -3.42
N LYS A 71 -8.22 1.47 -3.88
CA LYS A 71 -8.32 0.28 -3.04
C LYS A 71 -6.93 -0.11 -2.55
N ILE A 72 -6.80 -0.35 -1.26
CA ILE A 72 -5.51 -0.69 -0.65
C ILE A 72 -5.65 -2.00 0.13
N ALA A 73 -4.81 -2.98 -0.20
CA ALA A 73 -4.83 -4.30 0.42
C ALA A 73 -3.43 -4.71 0.86
N ALA A 74 -3.35 -5.49 1.93
CA ALA A 74 -2.11 -6.03 2.47
C ALA A 74 -2.16 -7.56 2.44
N CYS A 75 -1.05 -8.17 2.04
CA CYS A 75 -0.92 -9.62 1.95
C CYS A 75 -1.02 -10.29 3.32
N GLY A 76 -2.04 -11.13 3.51
CA GLY A 76 -2.29 -11.80 4.77
C GLY A 76 -1.17 -12.75 5.20
N THR A 77 -0.60 -13.53 4.27
CA THR A 77 0.52 -14.43 4.60
C THR A 77 1.77 -13.66 4.95
N CYS A 78 2.00 -12.52 4.32
CA CYS A 78 3.13 -11.65 4.68
C CYS A 78 2.95 -11.05 6.08
N MET A 79 1.72 -10.71 6.44
CA MET A 79 1.37 -10.23 7.78
C MET A 79 1.61 -11.34 8.82
N GLU A 80 1.15 -12.56 8.54
CA GLU A 80 1.34 -13.70 9.44
C GLU A 80 2.82 -13.99 9.67
N ALA A 81 3.63 -13.96 8.61
CA ALA A 81 5.07 -14.18 8.71
C ALA A 81 5.76 -13.16 9.61
N ARG A 82 5.16 -12.00 9.82
CA ARG A 82 5.70 -10.90 10.64
C ARG A 82 4.98 -10.72 11.97
N GLY A 83 4.01 -11.58 12.27
CA GLY A 83 3.24 -11.49 13.49
C GLY A 83 2.35 -10.25 13.58
N ILE A 84 1.87 -9.75 12.43
CA ILE A 84 1.04 -8.54 12.35
C ILE A 84 -0.43 -8.94 12.25
N PRO A 85 -1.25 -8.70 13.29
CA PRO A 85 -2.68 -8.94 13.22
C PRO A 85 -3.39 -7.85 12.41
N SER A 86 -4.56 -8.18 11.89
CA SER A 86 -5.34 -7.25 11.06
C SER A 86 -5.69 -5.94 11.78
N GLU A 87 -5.92 -6.00 13.09
CA GLU A 87 -6.24 -4.81 13.90
C GLU A 87 -5.05 -3.85 14.08
N SER A 88 -3.85 -4.26 13.70
CA SER A 88 -2.67 -3.37 13.69
C SER A 88 -2.56 -2.52 12.44
N LEU A 89 -3.39 -2.78 11.42
CA LEU A 89 -3.41 -1.98 10.20
C LEU A 89 -4.26 -0.72 10.39
N ILE A 90 -3.92 0.34 9.67
CA ILE A 90 -4.82 1.49 9.55
C ILE A 90 -6.10 1.04 8.85
N GLU A 91 -7.22 1.71 9.12
CA GLU A 91 -8.54 1.25 8.65
C GLU A 91 -8.71 1.32 7.13
N GLU A 92 -7.93 2.13 6.45
CA GLU A 92 -7.96 2.28 4.98
C GLU A 92 -7.34 1.07 4.26
N VAL A 93 -6.64 0.20 4.98
CA VAL A 93 -5.98 -0.97 4.40
C VAL A 93 -6.60 -2.24 4.97
N ARG A 94 -7.03 -3.12 4.09
CA ARG A 94 -7.61 -4.41 4.50
C ARG A 94 -6.65 -5.55 4.21
N ARG A 95 -6.75 -6.58 5.04
CA ARG A 95 -6.05 -7.84 4.79
C ARG A 95 -6.61 -8.52 3.55
N SER A 96 -5.76 -9.10 2.74
CA SER A 96 -6.15 -9.76 1.49
C SER A 96 -5.28 -10.99 1.21
N SER A 97 -5.39 -11.51 0.01
CA SER A 97 -4.74 -12.73 -0.42
C SER A 97 -4.15 -12.60 -1.82
N MET A 98 -3.32 -13.57 -2.19
CA MET A 98 -2.76 -13.66 -3.53
C MET A 98 -3.86 -13.78 -4.61
N ASP A 99 -5.00 -14.44 -4.29
CA ASP A 99 -6.09 -14.57 -5.25
C ASP A 99 -6.63 -13.20 -5.67
N GLU A 100 -6.75 -12.27 -4.75
CA GLU A 100 -7.17 -10.91 -5.09
C GLU A 100 -6.11 -10.16 -5.88
N LEU A 101 -4.84 -10.35 -5.56
CA LEU A 101 -3.76 -9.74 -6.34
C LEU A 101 -3.78 -10.25 -7.78
N VAL A 102 -4.03 -11.56 -7.99
CA VAL A 102 -4.19 -12.13 -9.32
C VAL A 102 -5.34 -11.43 -10.06
N ALA A 103 -6.50 -11.31 -9.41
CA ALA A 103 -7.66 -10.67 -10.02
C ALA A 103 -7.37 -9.21 -10.41
N TRP A 104 -6.71 -8.46 -9.53
CA TRP A 104 -6.36 -7.07 -9.81
C TRP A 104 -5.33 -6.95 -10.94
N THR A 105 -4.37 -7.88 -10.98
CA THR A 105 -3.35 -7.90 -12.03
C THR A 105 -3.98 -8.15 -13.41
N GLU A 106 -4.97 -9.06 -13.46
CA GLU A 106 -5.69 -9.33 -14.72
C GLU A 106 -6.57 -8.15 -15.16
N GLU A 107 -7.12 -7.43 -14.21
CA GLU A 107 -8.05 -6.31 -14.46
C GLU A 107 -7.34 -5.01 -14.86
N CYS A 108 -6.18 -4.73 -14.30
CA CYS A 108 -5.53 -3.44 -14.48
C CYS A 108 -4.85 -3.29 -15.84
N GLU A 109 -4.61 -2.05 -16.26
CA GLU A 109 -3.90 -1.76 -17.51
C GLU A 109 -2.38 -1.76 -17.30
N GLN A 110 -1.90 -1.28 -16.15
CA GLN A 110 -0.47 -1.19 -15.85
C GLN A 110 -0.19 -1.63 -14.42
N VAL A 111 0.87 -2.43 -14.26
CA VAL A 111 1.41 -2.82 -12.95
C VAL A 111 2.72 -2.06 -12.75
N ILE A 112 2.84 -1.40 -11.60
CA ILE A 112 4.03 -0.63 -11.21
C ILE A 112 4.49 -1.17 -9.85
N SER A 113 5.72 -1.66 -9.76
CA SER A 113 6.22 -2.22 -8.50
C SER A 113 7.40 -1.44 -7.94
N PHE A 114 7.44 -1.37 -6.64
CA PHE A 114 8.52 -0.75 -5.89
C PHE A 114 9.02 -1.68 -4.80
#